data_14ba6ad6a4cebddcb1351b3d410be7d5
#
_entry.id   14ba6ad6a4cebddcb1351b3d410be7d5
#
_cell.length_a   1.000
_cell.length_b   1.000
_cell.length_c   1.000
_cell.angle_alpha   90.00
_cell.angle_beta   90.00
_cell.angle_gamma   90.00
#
_symmetry.space_group_name_H-M   'P 1'
#
loop_
_entity.id
_entity.type
_entity.pdbx_description
1 polymer ?
#
loop_
_entity_poly.entity_id
_entity_poly.type
_entity_poly.pdbx_seq_one_letter_code
_entity_poly.pdbx_strand_id
1 'polypeptide(L)'
;MEMSVPAVILTGMSNEMPPQLRELVRLQAGVVTRQQAIDSGLSVGAINSKVRFARWRSIYRGVYATFTGPIAREAQLWAAVLYAGKGAQLSHETAAELNRLSDRQSSPIHVSIPVARRVRPVKGIVIHRSGHIDAGRGFRAACFRTR
;
A
#
# COMPACT_ATOMS: atom_id res chain seq x y z
N MET A 1 -36.88 13.82 -3.08
CA MET A 1 -36.22 14.19 -2.23
C MET A 1 -34.82 14.65 -2.35
N GLU A 2 -34.58 15.57 -1.59
CA GLU A 2 -33.35 16.25 -1.55
C GLU A 2 -32.18 15.34 -1.37
N MET A 3 -32.37 14.25 -0.70
CA MET A 3 -31.25 13.37 -0.43
C MET A 3 -30.94 12.43 -1.56
N SER A 4 -31.86 12.27 -2.51
CA SER A 4 -31.62 11.30 -3.56
C SER A 4 -30.46 11.72 -4.47
N VAL A 5 -30.33 12.99 -4.80
CA VAL A 5 -29.27 13.42 -5.71
C VAL A 5 -27.89 13.39 -5.04
N PRO A 6 -27.65 14.10 -3.93
CA PRO A 6 -26.34 14.02 -3.30
C PRO A 6 -26.07 12.62 -2.74
N ALA A 7 -27.10 11.95 -2.25
CA ALA A 7 -26.92 10.59 -1.77
C ALA A 7 -26.55 9.63 -2.89
N VAL A 8 -27.14 9.81 -4.07
CA VAL A 8 -26.80 8.98 -5.22
C VAL A 8 -25.36 9.22 -5.64
N ILE A 9 -24.91 10.47 -5.67
CA ILE A 9 -23.53 10.77 -6.01
C ILE A 9 -22.57 10.16 -4.98
N LEU A 10 -22.88 10.35 -3.71
CA LEU A 10 -22.05 9.79 -2.64
C LEU A 10 -22.12 8.26 -2.63
N THR A 11 -23.29 7.71 -2.91
CA THR A 11 -23.47 6.27 -2.98
C THR A 11 -22.63 5.69 -4.12
N GLY A 12 -22.64 6.35 -5.27
CA GLY A 12 -21.81 5.93 -6.38
C GLY A 12 -20.34 5.88 -6.02
N MET A 13 -19.85 6.92 -5.33
CA MET A 13 -18.46 6.96 -4.88
C MET A 13 -18.21 5.93 -3.79
N SER A 14 -19.16 5.77 -2.88
CA SER A 14 -19.02 4.81 -1.79
C SER A 14 -19.10 3.37 -2.28
N ASN A 15 -19.98 3.11 -3.22
CA ASN A 15 -20.13 1.77 -3.76
C ASN A 15 -18.94 1.34 -4.58
N GLU A 16 -18.17 2.29 -5.07
CA GLU A 16 -16.95 1.98 -5.78
C GLU A 16 -15.87 1.43 -4.87
N MET A 17 -16.03 1.58 -3.56
CA MET A 17 -15.05 1.08 -2.61
C MET A 17 -15.74 0.19 -1.57
N PRO A 18 -15.62 -1.13 -1.70
CA PRO A 18 -16.20 -2.05 -0.74
C PRO A 18 -15.71 -1.80 0.69
N PRO A 19 -16.50 -2.16 1.72
CA PRO A 19 -16.10 -1.91 3.10
C PRO A 19 -14.77 -2.50 3.50
N GLN A 20 -14.46 -3.70 3.02
CA GLN A 20 -13.16 -4.33 3.29
C GLN A 20 -12.02 -3.51 2.73
N LEU A 21 -12.20 -2.98 1.54
CA LEU A 21 -11.18 -2.15 0.91
C LEU A 21 -11.02 -0.82 1.64
N ARG A 22 -12.12 -0.23 2.08
CA ARG A 22 -12.06 1.00 2.86
C ARG A 22 -11.25 0.83 4.14
N GLU A 23 -11.40 -0.32 4.79
CA GLU A 23 -10.63 -0.61 5.99
C GLU A 23 -9.15 -0.76 5.67
N LEU A 24 -8.80 -1.44 4.59
CA LEU A 24 -7.41 -1.55 4.15
C LEU A 24 -6.83 -0.18 3.82
N VAL A 25 -7.59 0.66 3.13
CA VAL A 25 -7.16 2.02 2.82
C VAL A 25 -6.84 2.79 4.09
N ARG A 26 -7.70 2.66 5.10
CA ARG A 26 -7.48 3.33 6.38
C ARG A 26 -6.23 2.82 7.09
N LEU A 27 -6.02 1.52 7.08
CA LEU A 27 -4.89 0.89 7.78
C LEU A 27 -3.56 1.09 7.05
N GLN A 28 -3.60 1.21 5.76
CA GLN A 28 -2.39 1.23 4.91
C GLN A 28 -2.08 2.61 4.34
N ALA A 29 -2.46 3.66 5.05
CA ALA A 29 -2.18 5.05 4.67
C ALA A 29 -2.69 5.41 3.27
N GLY A 30 -3.80 4.80 2.85
CA GLY A 30 -4.41 5.07 1.56
C GLY A 30 -3.84 4.26 0.41
N VAL A 31 -2.94 3.32 0.68
CA VAL A 31 -2.27 2.53 -0.36
C VAL A 31 -2.80 1.10 -0.34
N VAL A 32 -3.10 0.55 -1.50
CA VAL A 32 -3.58 -0.83 -1.62
C VAL A 32 -2.93 -1.49 -2.83
N THR A 33 -2.91 -2.83 -2.80
CA THR A 33 -2.46 -3.58 -3.97
C THR A 33 -3.66 -3.91 -4.86
N ARG A 34 -3.35 -4.21 -6.14
CA ARG A 34 -4.36 -4.68 -7.08
C ARG A 34 -5.07 -5.93 -6.54
N GLN A 35 -4.31 -6.86 -5.98
CA GLN A 35 -4.88 -8.09 -5.47
C GLN A 35 -5.81 -7.83 -4.28
N GLN A 36 -5.42 -6.94 -3.38
CA GLN A 36 -6.28 -6.56 -2.26
C GLN A 36 -7.60 -5.96 -2.75
N ALA A 37 -7.53 -5.13 -3.78
CA ALA A 37 -8.74 -4.54 -4.36
C ALA A 37 -9.66 -5.60 -4.97
N ILE A 38 -9.08 -6.55 -5.71
CA ILE A 38 -9.84 -7.65 -6.31
C ILE A 38 -10.46 -8.52 -5.22
N ASP A 39 -9.68 -8.89 -4.22
CA ASP A 39 -10.15 -9.73 -3.11
C ASP A 39 -11.25 -9.06 -2.30
N SER A 40 -11.26 -7.74 -2.30
CA SER A 40 -12.29 -6.96 -1.60
C SER A 40 -13.57 -6.77 -2.40
N GLY A 41 -13.58 -7.20 -3.67
CA GLY A 41 -14.78 -7.17 -4.50
C GLY A 41 -14.75 -6.26 -5.70
N LEU A 42 -13.66 -5.53 -5.95
CA LEU A 42 -13.57 -4.71 -7.14
C LEU A 42 -13.21 -5.56 -8.36
N SER A 43 -13.83 -5.24 -9.48
CA SER A 43 -13.45 -5.86 -10.75
C SER A 43 -12.19 -5.20 -11.30
N VAL A 44 -11.51 -5.92 -12.20
CA VAL A 44 -10.35 -5.39 -12.91
C VAL A 44 -10.75 -4.12 -13.68
N GLY A 45 -11.92 -4.13 -14.30
CA GLY A 45 -12.41 -2.96 -15.01
C GLY A 45 -12.60 -1.75 -14.11
N ALA A 46 -13.13 -1.97 -12.90
CA ALA A 46 -13.31 -0.88 -11.95
C ALA A 46 -11.97 -0.29 -11.52
N ILE A 47 -10.98 -1.12 -11.28
CA ILE A 47 -9.63 -0.67 -10.92
C ILE A 47 -9.04 0.15 -12.06
N ASN A 48 -9.10 -0.38 -13.27
CA ASN A 48 -8.56 0.31 -14.44
C ASN A 48 -9.24 1.65 -14.67
N SER A 49 -10.54 1.73 -14.43
CA SER A 49 -11.29 2.96 -14.56
C SER A 49 -10.83 4.01 -13.54
N LYS A 50 -10.60 3.59 -12.30
CA LYS A 50 -10.12 4.50 -11.26
C LYS A 50 -8.74 5.08 -11.60
N VAL A 51 -7.88 4.26 -12.15
CA VAL A 51 -6.55 4.72 -12.57
C VAL A 51 -6.67 5.63 -13.80
N ARG A 52 -7.49 5.23 -14.76
CA ARG A 52 -7.69 6.00 -16.00
C ARG A 52 -8.22 7.40 -15.74
N PHE A 53 -9.14 7.53 -14.79
CA PHE A 53 -9.75 8.81 -14.45
C PHE A 53 -9.01 9.52 -13.32
N ALA A 54 -7.79 9.10 -13.04
CA ALA A 54 -6.89 9.73 -12.07
C ALA A 54 -7.44 9.80 -10.64
N ARG A 55 -8.39 8.94 -10.29
CA ARG A 55 -8.85 8.80 -8.91
C ARG A 55 -7.84 7.99 -8.09
N TRP A 56 -7.21 7.02 -8.72
CA TRP A 56 -6.14 6.23 -8.15
C TRP A 56 -4.87 6.47 -8.96
N ARG A 57 -3.74 6.36 -8.29
CA ARG A 57 -2.44 6.53 -8.96
C ARG A 57 -1.59 5.29 -8.72
N SER A 58 -0.92 4.84 -9.76
CA SER A 58 0.05 3.75 -9.63
C SER A 58 1.33 4.30 -9.00
N ILE A 59 1.71 3.75 -7.85
CA ILE A 59 2.99 4.08 -7.22
C ILE A 59 4.05 3.12 -7.73
N TYR A 60 3.76 1.85 -7.67
CA TYR A 60 4.55 0.77 -8.24
C TYR A 60 3.61 -0.15 -8.98
N ARG A 61 4.15 -1.08 -9.77
CA ARG A 61 3.32 -2.02 -10.49
C ARG A 61 2.46 -2.81 -9.52
N GLY A 62 1.15 -2.70 -9.67
CA GLY A 62 0.19 -3.38 -8.82
C GLY A 62 -0.02 -2.76 -7.46
N VAL A 63 0.53 -1.57 -7.21
CA VAL A 63 0.35 -0.84 -5.95
C VAL A 63 -0.17 0.54 -6.26
N TYR A 64 -1.29 0.90 -5.65
CA TYR A 64 -2.00 2.15 -5.98
C TYR A 64 -2.21 3.01 -4.74
N ALA A 65 -2.09 4.31 -4.94
CA ALA A 65 -2.61 5.29 -4.00
C ALA A 65 -4.07 5.55 -4.36
N THR A 66 -4.95 5.44 -3.39
CA THR A 66 -6.40 5.60 -3.60
C THR A 66 -6.86 7.04 -3.42
N PHE A 67 -5.92 7.96 -3.43
CA PHE A 67 -6.19 9.39 -3.21
C PHE A 67 -5.38 10.20 -4.21
N THR A 68 -5.75 11.46 -4.34
CA THR A 68 -4.98 12.45 -5.09
C THR A 68 -4.22 13.33 -4.10
N GLY A 69 -3.22 14.03 -4.57
CA GLY A 69 -2.41 14.86 -3.71
C GLY A 69 -1.06 14.22 -3.37
N PRO A 70 -0.26 14.85 -2.52
CA PRO A 70 1.09 14.37 -2.22
C PRO A 70 1.06 13.01 -1.53
N ILE A 71 2.05 12.18 -1.83
CA ILE A 71 2.21 10.88 -1.19
C ILE A 71 3.11 11.08 0.03
N ALA A 72 2.50 11.01 1.21
CA ALA A 72 3.23 11.19 2.46
C ALA A 72 4.23 10.05 2.67
N ARG A 73 5.21 10.27 3.54
CA ARG A 73 6.26 9.29 3.81
C ARG A 73 5.69 7.95 4.26
N GLU A 74 4.68 7.96 5.13
CA GLU A 74 4.04 6.74 5.58
C GLU A 74 3.45 5.95 4.42
N ALA A 75 2.80 6.64 3.49
CA ALA A 75 2.24 5.99 2.32
C ALA A 75 3.33 5.42 1.42
N GLN A 76 4.46 6.10 1.29
CA GLN A 76 5.60 5.59 0.53
C GLN A 76 6.14 4.30 1.13
N LEU A 77 6.26 4.25 2.45
CA LEU A 77 6.74 3.07 3.15
C LEU A 77 5.78 1.90 2.98
N TRP A 78 4.48 2.15 3.11
CA TRP A 78 3.46 1.14 2.86
C TRP A 78 3.53 0.61 1.43
N ALA A 79 3.68 1.52 0.47
CA ALA A 79 3.77 1.13 -0.94
C ALA A 79 4.95 0.21 -1.19
N ALA A 80 6.10 0.49 -0.58
CA ALA A 80 7.30 -0.32 -0.74
C ALA A 80 7.10 -1.73 -0.18
N VAL A 81 6.53 -1.84 1.02
CA VAL A 81 6.27 -3.13 1.66
C VAL A 81 5.23 -3.91 0.86
N LEU A 82 4.15 -3.26 0.43
CA LEU A 82 3.11 -3.91 -0.36
C LEU A 82 3.65 -4.37 -1.71
N TYR A 83 4.53 -3.58 -2.34
CA TYR A 83 5.16 -3.98 -3.58
C TYR A 83 6.03 -5.21 -3.39
N ALA A 84 6.80 -5.26 -2.32
CA ALA A 84 7.67 -6.39 -2.02
C ALA A 84 6.87 -7.65 -1.69
N GLY A 85 5.67 -7.49 -1.15
CA GLY A 85 4.73 -8.58 -1.00
C GLY A 85 4.76 -9.27 0.34
N LYS A 86 4.18 -10.47 0.35
CA LYS A 86 3.97 -11.22 1.58
C LYS A 86 5.29 -11.52 2.29
N GLY A 87 5.32 -11.27 3.59
CA GLY A 87 6.50 -11.48 4.41
C GLY A 87 7.50 -10.32 4.38
N ALA A 88 7.23 -9.28 3.59
CA ALA A 88 8.13 -8.14 3.51
C ALA A 88 8.07 -7.30 4.77
N GLN A 89 9.21 -6.71 5.12
CA GLN A 89 9.28 -5.78 6.24
C GLN A 89 10.35 -4.73 5.94
N LEU A 90 10.15 -3.55 6.50
CA LEU A 90 11.15 -2.50 6.40
C LEU A 90 12.41 -2.91 7.16
N SER A 91 13.57 -2.55 6.64
CA SER A 91 14.84 -2.98 7.22
C SER A 91 15.88 -1.88 7.13
N HIS A 92 17.04 -2.14 7.78
CA HIS A 92 18.20 -1.27 7.72
C HIS A 92 17.85 0.18 8.12
N GLU A 93 18.32 1.15 7.35
CA GLU A 93 18.12 2.57 7.64
C GLU A 93 16.63 2.94 7.67
N THR A 94 15.81 2.30 6.86
CA THR A 94 14.37 2.57 6.85
C THR A 94 13.71 2.09 8.14
N ALA A 95 14.14 0.95 8.66
CA ALA A 95 13.65 0.48 9.94
C ALA A 95 14.08 1.41 11.08
N ALA A 96 15.31 1.92 11.02
CA ALA A 96 15.80 2.89 12.00
C ALA A 96 14.97 4.17 11.98
N GLU A 97 14.64 4.65 10.78
CA GLU A 97 13.76 5.81 10.61
C GLU A 97 12.41 5.56 11.28
N LEU A 98 11.80 4.42 10.99
CA LEU A 98 10.48 4.08 11.50
C LEU A 98 10.47 3.96 13.03
N ASN A 99 11.54 3.43 13.60
CA ASN A 99 11.67 3.27 15.04
C ASN A 99 12.22 4.52 15.73
N ARG A 100 12.31 5.62 15.00
CA ARG A 100 12.81 6.91 15.50
C ARG A 100 14.22 6.85 16.04
N LEU A 101 15.00 5.89 15.56
CA LEU A 101 16.44 5.81 15.85
C LEU A 101 17.22 6.74 14.94
N SER A 102 16.58 7.29 13.93
CA SER A 102 17.17 8.24 13.00
C SER A 102 16.11 9.22 12.56
N ASP A 103 16.45 10.49 12.56
CA ASP A 103 15.57 11.54 12.04
C ASP A 103 15.68 11.67 10.53
N ARG A 104 16.61 10.96 9.94
CA ARG A 104 16.88 11.05 8.51
C ARG A 104 16.00 10.04 7.76
N GLN A 105 15.28 10.53 6.78
CA GLN A 105 14.52 9.64 5.89
C GLN A 105 15.48 8.89 4.98
N SER A 106 15.37 7.58 4.99
CA SER A 106 16.22 6.79 4.11
C SER A 106 15.74 6.90 2.67
N SER A 107 16.68 7.07 1.77
CA SER A 107 16.45 7.06 0.34
C SER A 107 17.63 6.34 -0.29
N PRO A 108 17.41 5.16 -0.85
CA PRO A 108 16.14 4.47 -1.11
C PRO A 108 15.52 3.82 0.12
N ILE A 109 14.31 3.29 -0.06
CA ILE A 109 13.62 2.56 0.99
C ILE A 109 14.14 1.12 1.02
N HIS A 110 14.55 0.65 2.19
CA HIS A 110 15.08 -0.70 2.35
C HIS A 110 14.01 -1.65 2.84
N VAL A 111 13.81 -2.73 2.11
CA VAL A 111 12.81 -3.75 2.43
C VAL A 111 13.49 -5.11 2.42
N SER A 112 13.25 -5.91 3.45
CA SER A 112 13.71 -7.29 3.50
C SER A 112 12.56 -8.24 3.21
N ILE A 113 12.84 -9.28 2.45
CA ILE A 113 11.87 -10.30 2.08
C ILE A 113 12.43 -11.69 2.39
N PRO A 114 11.56 -12.70 2.51
CA PRO A 114 12.03 -14.07 2.68
C PRO A 114 12.95 -14.50 1.53
N VAL A 115 13.95 -15.31 1.84
CA VAL A 115 14.97 -15.70 0.86
C VAL A 115 14.37 -16.44 -0.33
N ALA A 116 13.25 -17.13 -0.13
CA ALA A 116 12.58 -17.91 -1.18
C ALA A 116 11.80 -17.03 -2.16
N ARG A 117 11.56 -15.78 -1.80
CA ARG A 117 10.78 -14.87 -2.65
C ARG A 117 11.66 -14.16 -3.65
N ARG A 118 11.03 -13.79 -4.75
CA ARG A 118 11.68 -12.98 -5.76
C ARG A 118 10.79 -11.79 -6.06
N VAL A 119 11.40 -10.62 -6.08
CA VAL A 119 10.71 -9.36 -6.36
C VAL A 119 11.49 -8.63 -7.45
N ARG A 120 10.77 -8.13 -8.43
CA ARG A 120 11.40 -7.37 -9.51
C ARG A 120 11.98 -6.07 -8.95
N PRO A 121 13.24 -5.78 -9.22
CA PRO A 121 13.83 -4.52 -8.76
C PRO A 121 13.07 -3.31 -9.32
N VAL A 122 12.96 -2.27 -8.52
CA VAL A 122 12.33 -1.02 -8.91
C VAL A 122 13.09 0.13 -8.30
N LYS A 123 13.12 1.24 -9.02
CA LYS A 123 13.82 2.43 -8.57
C LYS A 123 13.23 2.92 -7.25
N GLY A 124 14.09 3.23 -6.31
CA GLY A 124 13.68 3.78 -5.02
C GLY A 124 13.52 2.74 -3.91
N ILE A 125 13.57 1.46 -4.24
CA ILE A 125 13.48 0.39 -3.25
C ILE A 125 14.69 -0.51 -3.38
N VAL A 126 15.34 -0.79 -2.25
CA VAL A 126 16.42 -1.78 -2.18
C VAL A 126 15.84 -3.02 -1.51
N ILE A 127 15.90 -4.15 -2.21
CA ILE A 127 15.37 -5.42 -1.73
C ILE A 127 16.51 -6.23 -1.14
N HIS A 128 16.35 -6.64 0.11
CA HIS A 128 17.26 -7.55 0.79
C HIS A 128 16.55 -8.87 1.02
N ARG A 129 17.25 -9.97 0.78
CA ARG A 129 16.67 -11.30 1.05
C ARG A 129 17.28 -11.84 2.33
N SER A 130 16.46 -12.37 3.21
CA SER A 130 16.90 -12.85 4.51
C SER A 130 16.26 -14.18 4.85
N GLY A 131 17.08 -15.12 5.30
CA GLY A 131 16.59 -16.40 5.79
C GLY A 131 15.93 -16.34 7.15
N HIS A 132 16.05 -15.19 7.82
CA HIS A 132 15.47 -15.01 9.15
C HIS A 132 14.05 -14.47 9.13
N ILE A 133 13.51 -14.21 7.94
CA ILE A 133 12.16 -13.69 7.81
C ILE A 133 11.20 -14.84 7.55
N ASP A 134 10.19 -14.94 8.40
CA ASP A 134 9.16 -15.95 8.26
C ASP A 134 8.15 -15.50 7.21
N ALA A 135 8.09 -16.26 6.13
CA ALA A 135 7.16 -15.98 5.02
C ALA A 135 5.69 -16.11 5.43
N GLY A 136 5.41 -16.82 6.52
CA GLY A 136 4.06 -16.99 7.02
C GLY A 136 3.50 -15.76 7.73
N ARG A 137 4.35 -14.86 8.12
CA ARG A 137 3.90 -13.62 8.75
C ARG A 137 3.56 -12.63 7.65
N GLY A 138 2.31 -12.21 7.58
CA GLY A 138 1.88 -11.20 6.63
C GLY A 138 2.63 -9.89 6.83
N PHE A 139 2.17 -8.84 6.17
CA PHE A 139 2.76 -7.52 6.36
C PHE A 139 2.81 -7.24 7.86
N ARG A 140 3.99 -7.03 8.39
CA ARG A 140 4.08 -6.78 9.81
C ARG A 140 3.48 -5.42 10.10
N ALA A 141 2.29 -5.45 10.64
CA ALA A 141 1.67 -4.26 11.20
C ALA A 141 2.61 -3.59 12.22
N ALA A 142 3.53 -4.37 12.78
CA ALA A 142 4.52 -3.83 13.70
C ALA A 142 5.47 -2.84 13.05
N CYS A 143 5.67 -2.94 11.74
CA CYS A 143 6.48 -1.97 11.02
C CYS A 143 5.77 -0.64 10.87
N PHE A 144 4.46 -0.67 10.98
CA PHE A 144 3.61 0.50 10.82
C PHE A 144 2.75 0.67 12.06
N ARG A 145 3.35 0.54 13.23
CA ARG A 145 2.58 0.77 14.44
C ARG A 145 1.89 2.11 14.35
N THR A 146 0.65 2.01 13.96
CA THR A 146 -0.25 3.14 14.09
C THR A 146 -0.41 3.40 15.57
N ARG A 147 -0.30 4.60 15.90
CA ARG A 147 -0.54 5.08 17.25
C ARG A 147 -2.01 5.12 17.54
#